data_cc8a557755728332c3a510868f7047dd
#
_entry.id   cc8a557755728332c3a510868f7047dd
#
_cell.length_a   1.000
_cell.length_b   1.000
_cell.length_c   1.000
_cell.angle_alpha   90.00
_cell.angle_beta   90.00
_cell.angle_gamma   90.00
#
_symmetry.space_group_name_H-M   'P 1'
#
loop_
_entity.id
_entity.type
_entity.pdbx_description
1 polymer ?
#
loop_
_entity_poly.entity_id
_entity_poly.type
_entity_poly.pdbx_seq_one_letter_code
_entity_poly.pdbx_strand_id
1 'polypeptide(L)' 'MSQQIAENWISITEAAIHLGVKVDTIRAWIKKTDIPAHKIGKLWKFKISELDAWVKSGKSAID' A
#
# COMPACT_ATOMS: atom_id res chain seq x y z
N MET A 1 3.54 26.16 10.01
CA MET A 1 3.66 25.60 9.70
C MET A 1 3.73 24.67 9.52
N SER A 2 3.60 24.26 9.40
CA SER A 2 3.71 23.21 9.19
C SER A 2 3.98 22.73 8.16
N GLN A 3 4.52 22.27 7.94
CA GLN A 3 4.82 21.81 6.96
C GLN A 3 4.49 20.57 6.74
N GLN A 4 3.93 20.25 6.01
CA GLN A 4 3.55 19.10 5.70
C GLN A 4 4.55 18.47 4.90
N ILE A 5 5.11 17.50 5.29
CA ILE A 5 6.04 16.75 4.53
C ILE A 5 5.26 15.92 3.56
N ALA A 6 5.43 16.21 2.31
CA ALA A 6 4.74 15.46 1.28
C ALA A 6 5.30 14.05 1.23
N GLU A 7 4.44 13.08 1.43
CA GLU A 7 4.83 11.69 1.39
C GLU A 7 4.93 11.24 -0.05
N ASN A 8 6.03 10.60 -0.40
CA ASN A 8 6.22 10.11 -1.75
C ASN A 8 5.34 8.92 -2.06
N TRP A 9 4.92 8.82 -3.31
CA TRP A 9 4.27 7.61 -3.79
C TRP A 9 5.33 6.54 -3.96
N ILE A 10 5.02 5.31 -3.60
CA ILE A 10 5.94 4.20 -3.77
C ILE A 10 5.35 3.17 -4.72
N SER A 11 6.24 2.37 -5.31
CA SER A 11 5.84 1.35 -6.26
C SER A 11 5.29 0.12 -5.55
N ILE A 12 4.71 -0.80 -6.33
CA ILE A 12 4.21 -2.05 -5.77
C ILE A 12 5.36 -2.88 -5.18
N THR A 13 6.53 -2.83 -5.81
CA THR A 13 7.71 -3.52 -5.29
C THR A 13 8.12 -2.95 -3.93
N GLU A 14 8.16 -1.63 -3.84
CA GLU A 14 8.49 -0.97 -2.59
C GLU A 14 7.45 -1.24 -1.51
N ALA A 15 6.18 -1.28 -1.89
CA ALA A 15 5.11 -1.60 -0.95
C ALA A 15 5.28 -3.02 -0.40
N ALA A 16 5.63 -3.97 -1.27
CA ALA A 16 5.86 -5.35 -0.87
C ALA A 16 7.03 -5.45 0.10
N ILE A 17 8.10 -4.72 -0.19
CA ILE A 17 9.26 -4.70 0.70
C ILE A 17 8.88 -4.11 2.05
N HIS A 18 8.14 -3.01 2.04
CA HIS A 18 7.73 -2.35 3.27
C HIS A 18 6.88 -3.26 4.15
N LEU A 19 5.98 -4.01 3.55
CA LEU A 19 5.09 -4.90 4.29
C LEU A 19 5.68 -6.29 4.52
N GLY A 20 6.83 -6.59 3.90
CA GLY A 20 7.48 -7.89 4.07
C GLY A 20 6.74 -9.01 3.38
N VAL A 21 6.10 -8.74 2.26
CA VAL A 21 5.34 -9.75 1.51
C VAL A 21 5.80 -9.76 0.06
N LYS A 22 5.31 -10.72 -0.70
CA LYS A 22 5.63 -10.79 -2.12
C LYS A 22 4.75 -9.84 -2.92
N VAL A 23 5.25 -9.41 -4.07
CA VAL A 23 4.47 -8.56 -4.97
C VAL A 23 3.16 -9.25 -5.36
N ASP A 24 3.20 -10.56 -5.59
CA ASP A 24 1.98 -11.31 -5.93
C ASP A 24 0.93 -11.21 -4.84
N THR A 25 1.36 -11.15 -3.58
CA THR A 25 0.44 -10.97 -2.46
C THR A 25 -0.25 -9.61 -2.55
N ILE A 26 0.52 -8.57 -2.86
CA ILE A 26 -0.06 -7.24 -3.03
C ILE A 26 -1.09 -7.24 -4.16
N ARG A 27 -0.75 -7.87 -5.29
CA ARG A 27 -1.67 -7.93 -6.44
C ARG A 27 -2.96 -8.64 -6.07
N ALA A 28 -2.87 -9.72 -5.30
CA ALA A 28 -4.05 -10.43 -4.84
C ALA A 28 -4.90 -9.56 -3.94
N TRP A 29 -4.25 -8.82 -3.03
CA TRP A 29 -4.96 -7.92 -2.14
C TRP A 29 -5.67 -6.80 -2.88
N ILE A 30 -5.07 -6.27 -3.95
CA ILE A 30 -5.72 -5.25 -4.75
C ILE A 30 -7.05 -5.75 -5.29
N LYS A 31 -7.11 -7.04 -5.64
CA LYS A 31 -8.34 -7.62 -6.20
C LYS A 31 -9.33 -8.04 -5.13
N LYS A 32 -8.85 -8.46 -3.98
CA LYS A 32 -9.71 -9.09 -2.98
C LYS A 32 -10.00 -8.25 -1.74
N THR A 33 -9.27 -7.19 -1.54
CA THR A 33 -9.42 -6.38 -0.33
C THR A 33 -9.49 -4.91 -0.69
N ASP A 34 -9.65 -4.07 0.33
CA ASP A 34 -9.66 -2.64 0.15
C ASP A 34 -8.30 -2.00 0.45
N ILE A 35 -7.22 -2.75 0.20
CA ILE A 35 -5.88 -2.18 0.38
C ILE A 35 -5.79 -0.84 -0.34
N PRO A 36 -5.25 0.21 0.32
CA PRO A 36 -5.19 1.54 -0.29
C PRO A 36 -4.16 1.60 -1.42
N ALA A 37 -4.61 1.27 -2.62
CA ALA A 37 -3.80 1.27 -3.82
C ALA A 37 -4.40 2.30 -4.78
N HIS A 38 -3.52 3.05 -5.43
CA HIS A 38 -3.93 4.11 -6.33
C HIS A 38 -3.28 3.92 -7.69
N LYS A 39 -4.03 4.15 -8.74
CA LYS A 39 -3.49 4.00 -10.07
C LYS A 39 -3.01 5.35 -10.58
N ILE A 40 -1.75 5.41 -10.97
CA ILE A 40 -1.18 6.60 -11.59
C ILE A 40 -0.71 6.13 -12.96
N GLY A 41 -1.44 6.54 -14.00
CA GLY A 41 -1.21 6.00 -15.33
C GLY A 41 -1.51 4.52 -15.33
N LYS A 42 -0.52 3.71 -15.66
CA LYS A 42 -0.68 2.26 -15.72
C LYS A 42 -0.10 1.55 -14.51
N LEU A 43 0.43 2.33 -13.54
CA LEU A 43 1.14 1.74 -12.42
C LEU A 43 0.36 1.90 -11.13
N TRP A 44 0.41 0.86 -10.30
CA TRP A 44 -0.13 0.94 -8.96
C TRP A 44 0.86 1.68 -8.08
N LYS A 45 0.36 2.62 -7.30
CA LYS A 45 1.17 3.39 -6.36
C LYS A 45 0.53 3.36 -5.00
N PHE A 46 1.36 3.51 -3.99
CA PHE A 46 0.94 3.39 -2.60
C PHE A 46 1.55 4.47 -1.76
N LYS A 47 0.96 4.72 -0.60
CA LYS A 47 1.54 5.57 0.42
C LYS A 47 1.79 4.75 1.67
N ILE A 48 2.98 4.86 2.23
CA ILE A 48 3.37 4.07 3.39
C ILE A 48 2.40 4.30 4.56
N SER A 49 2.04 5.55 4.80
CA SER A 49 1.13 5.87 5.91
C SER A 49 -0.22 5.18 5.75
N GLU A 50 -0.72 5.11 4.52
CA GLU A 50 -1.99 4.44 4.26
C GLU A 50 -1.88 2.94 4.43
N LEU A 51 -0.76 2.36 3.98
CA LEU A 51 -0.53 0.93 4.14
C LEU A 51 -0.45 0.56 5.61
N ASP A 52 0.28 1.36 6.38
CA ASP A 52 0.41 1.09 7.81
C ASP A 52 -0.94 1.18 8.52
N ALA A 53 -1.74 2.17 8.20
CA ALA A 53 -3.06 2.33 8.80
C ALA A 53 -3.95 1.15 8.45
N TRP A 54 -3.89 0.70 7.19
CA TRP A 54 -4.69 -0.43 6.74
C TRP A 54 -4.30 -1.71 7.47
N VAL A 55 -2.99 -1.95 7.62
CA VAL A 55 -2.51 -3.12 8.34
C VAL A 55 -2.92 -3.04 9.81
N LYS A 56 -2.79 -1.87 10.43
CA LYS A 56 -3.16 -1.70 11.83
C LYS A 56 -4.64 -1.92 12.07
N SER A 57 -5.45 -1.68 11.06
CA SER A 57 -6.89 -1.90 11.18
C SER A 57 -7.26 -3.39 11.19
N GLY A 58 -6.30 -4.28 10.88
CA GLY A 58 -6.53 -5.71 10.83
C GLY A 58 -7.09 -6.21 9.52
N LYS A 59 -7.28 -5.33 8.55
CA LYS A 59 -7.91 -5.73 7.30
C LYS A 59 -7.01 -6.58 6.42
N SER A 60 -5.70 -6.58 6.68
CA SER A 60 -4.79 -7.44 5.93
C SER A 60 -4.79 -8.88 6.45
N ALA A 61 -5.38 -9.11 7.61
CA ALA A 61 -5.43 -10.45 8.17
C ALA A 61 -6.58 -11.22 7.52
N ILE A 62 -6.26 -11.87 6.43
CA ILE A 62 -7.24 -12.61 5.66
C ILE A 62 -7.16 -14.07 6.06
N ASP A 63 -8.27 -14.57 6.49
CA ASP A 63 -8.35 -15.97 6.88
C ASP A 63 -8.58 -16.87 5.71
#